data_1b758012ebc7ec435290f237cf3943a5
#
_entry.id   1b758012ebc7ec435290f237cf3943a5
#
_cell.length_a   1.000
_cell.length_b   1.000
_cell.length_c   1.000
_cell.angle_alpha   90.00
_cell.angle_beta   90.00
_cell.angle_gamma   90.00
#
_symmetry.space_group_name_H-M   'P 1'
#
loop_
_entity.id
_entity.type
_entity.pdbx_description
1 polymer ?
#
loop_
_entity_poly.entity_id
_entity_poly.type
_entity_poly.pdbx_seq_one_letter_code
_entity_poly.pdbx_strand_id
1 'polypeptide(L)'
;MGKPTGFMESGRTPPERRATTERIYDYNEYYHRWSDTEAQEQGSRCMDCAVPFCHMGCPLGNVIPEFNHHVYKGEWEKALKVLLSTNNFPEFTGRICPAPCEASCVLSINSDPVTIEYIEKEISDRGFEQGWIKPEPPTTRTGKKVAVVGSGPSGLAAAQQLNRAGHKVTVLERADYIGGLLMLGIPDFKLDKTVVKRRVALMEKEGIEFKTGVNVGVNFSVTELLGNYDAICLTGGSTEARDLPVPGRDLDGVHFAMEYLPQQNRRLQGVDPNANDAITAEGKRVVILGGGDTGADCLGTAHRQGAEIVHQYELLPEPPVERPENNPWPQWPSILRTSGAHEEGGLRDYNILTKSFSGTDGKLEKLHGVRVEWTPADT
;
A
#
# COMPACT_ATOMS: atom_id res chain seq x y z
N MET A 1 -26.06 7.58 14.49
CA MET A 1 -25.31 8.77 14.95
C MET A 1 -24.19 8.33 15.85
N GLY A 2 -22.95 8.79 15.62
CA GLY A 2 -21.83 8.60 16.52
C GLY A 2 -22.14 9.12 17.94
N LYS A 3 -21.14 9.20 18.81
CA LYS A 3 -21.29 9.85 20.11
C LYS A 3 -21.05 11.35 19.93
N PRO A 4 -22.03 12.25 20.15
CA PRO A 4 -21.88 13.68 19.84
C PRO A 4 -20.67 14.37 20.50
N THR A 5 -20.22 13.83 21.66
CA THR A 5 -19.13 14.35 22.47
C THR A 5 -17.88 13.45 22.46
N GLY A 6 -17.90 12.32 21.72
CA GLY A 6 -16.85 11.31 21.78
C GLY A 6 -15.44 11.85 21.48
N PHE A 7 -15.33 12.74 20.50
CA PHE A 7 -14.05 13.38 20.15
C PHE A 7 -13.50 14.34 21.24
N MET A 8 -14.34 14.79 22.17
CA MET A 8 -13.94 15.61 23.32
C MET A 8 -13.56 14.79 24.54
N GLU A 9 -13.99 13.52 24.58
CA GLU A 9 -13.80 12.62 25.72
C GLU A 9 -12.52 11.79 25.59
N SER A 10 -12.14 11.45 24.37
CA SER A 10 -10.93 10.68 24.10
C SER A 10 -10.11 11.24 22.94
N GLY A 11 -8.79 11.18 23.07
CA GLY A 11 -7.84 11.56 22.04
C GLY A 11 -7.76 10.53 20.91
N ARG A 12 -7.07 10.89 19.82
CA ARG A 12 -6.70 9.95 18.77
C ARG A 12 -5.60 9.01 19.29
N THR A 13 -5.90 7.72 19.32
CA THR A 13 -4.98 6.69 19.76
C THR A 13 -4.90 5.60 18.69
N PRO A 14 -3.93 5.67 17.74
CA PRO A 14 -3.72 4.58 16.80
C PRO A 14 -3.29 3.30 17.53
N PRO A 15 -3.39 2.12 16.88
CA PRO A 15 -2.87 0.89 17.45
C PRO A 15 -1.39 1.05 17.83
N GLU A 16 -1.00 0.46 18.95
CA GLU A 16 0.39 0.49 19.39
C GLU A 16 1.28 -0.20 18.36
N ARG A 17 2.44 0.40 18.08
CA ARG A 17 3.45 -0.21 17.23
C ARG A 17 4.36 -1.09 18.08
N ARG A 18 4.75 -2.22 17.53
CA ARG A 18 5.79 -3.08 18.09
C ARG A 18 7.09 -2.27 18.24
N ALA A 19 7.84 -2.55 19.30
CA ALA A 19 9.08 -1.84 19.57
C ALA A 19 10.07 -1.94 18.38
N THR A 20 10.71 -0.83 18.01
CA THR A 20 11.68 -0.78 16.90
C THR A 20 12.83 -1.76 17.10
N THR A 21 13.25 -1.95 18.36
CA THR A 21 14.32 -2.87 18.78
C THR A 21 13.97 -4.35 18.59
N GLU A 22 12.70 -4.67 18.36
CA GLU A 22 12.23 -6.04 18.14
C GLU A 22 11.88 -6.25 16.66
N ARG A 23 11.09 -5.35 16.10
CA ARG A 23 10.49 -5.51 14.77
C ARG A 23 11.50 -5.45 13.61
N ILE A 24 12.69 -4.88 13.81
CA ILE A 24 13.76 -4.87 12.81
C ILE A 24 14.37 -6.26 12.56
N TYR A 25 14.13 -7.23 13.43
CA TYR A 25 14.66 -8.60 13.30
C TYR A 25 13.67 -9.57 12.65
N ASP A 26 12.48 -9.11 12.28
CA ASP A 26 11.47 -9.92 11.61
C ASP A 26 10.73 -9.13 10.52
N TYR A 27 9.83 -9.80 9.81
CA TYR A 27 9.02 -9.20 8.75
C TYR A 27 7.52 -9.17 9.11
N ASN A 28 7.15 -9.32 10.40
CA ASN A 28 5.76 -9.25 10.84
C ASN A 28 5.24 -7.81 10.80
N GLU A 29 3.92 -7.64 10.65
CA GLU A 29 3.27 -6.33 10.62
C GLU A 29 3.62 -5.49 11.85
N TYR A 30 3.68 -4.17 11.69
CA TYR A 30 4.13 -3.22 12.73
C TYR A 30 3.24 -3.13 13.95
N TYR A 31 1.90 -3.28 13.75
CA TYR A 31 0.91 -2.89 14.75
C TYR A 31 0.39 -4.06 15.56
N HIS A 32 0.23 -3.83 16.86
CA HIS A 32 -0.64 -4.67 17.69
C HIS A 32 -2.10 -4.47 17.28
N ARG A 33 -2.95 -5.38 17.64
CA ARG A 33 -4.39 -5.23 17.44
C ARG A 33 -5.01 -4.44 18.60
N TRP A 34 -6.01 -3.65 18.29
CA TRP A 34 -6.86 -3.06 19.30
C TRP A 34 -7.72 -4.12 20.00
N SER A 35 -7.98 -3.91 21.30
CA SER A 35 -9.12 -4.50 21.97
C SER A 35 -10.44 -3.94 21.42
N ASP A 36 -11.55 -4.61 21.72
CA ASP A 36 -12.89 -4.12 21.36
C ASP A 36 -13.16 -2.73 21.92
N THR A 37 -12.77 -2.50 23.18
CA THR A 37 -12.96 -1.22 23.87
C THR A 37 -12.20 -0.09 23.18
N GLU A 38 -10.92 -0.30 22.85
CA GLU A 38 -10.10 0.70 22.16
C GLU A 38 -10.68 1.05 20.79
N ALA A 39 -11.05 0.05 20.00
CA ALA A 39 -11.66 0.28 18.68
C ALA A 39 -13.00 1.01 18.78
N GLN A 40 -13.85 0.65 19.73
CA GLN A 40 -15.14 1.33 19.98
C GLN A 40 -14.94 2.78 20.44
N GLU A 41 -13.95 3.02 21.28
CA GLU A 41 -13.58 4.35 21.72
C GLU A 41 -13.14 5.21 20.53
N GLN A 42 -12.26 4.70 19.66
CA GLN A 42 -11.85 5.43 18.46
C GLN A 42 -13.00 5.65 17.47
N GLY A 43 -13.88 4.67 17.29
CA GLY A 43 -15.11 4.82 16.50
C GLY A 43 -16.05 5.90 17.05
N SER A 44 -16.11 6.05 18.39
CA SER A 44 -16.95 7.06 19.05
C SER A 44 -16.54 8.50 18.75
N ARG A 45 -15.29 8.75 18.32
CA ARG A 45 -14.76 10.07 17.97
C ARG A 45 -15.39 10.66 16.71
N CYS A 46 -16.07 9.84 15.90
CA CYS A 46 -16.75 10.33 14.71
C CYS A 46 -17.95 11.23 15.07
N MET A 47 -17.91 12.48 14.59
CA MET A 47 -18.98 13.46 14.83
C MET A 47 -20.26 13.22 14.02
N ASP A 48 -20.23 12.28 13.07
CA ASP A 48 -21.36 12.04 12.15
C ASP A 48 -21.80 13.32 11.41
N CYS A 49 -20.87 13.94 10.70
CA CYS A 49 -21.07 15.22 10.04
C CYS A 49 -22.17 15.14 8.98
N ALA A 50 -23.10 16.10 8.96
CA ALA A 50 -24.13 16.21 7.93
C ALA A 50 -23.55 16.37 6.51
N VAL A 51 -22.34 16.95 6.40
CA VAL A 51 -21.54 17.00 5.18
C VAL A 51 -20.21 16.30 5.49
N PRO A 52 -20.10 15.00 5.22
CA PRO A 52 -18.93 14.19 5.58
C PRO A 52 -17.80 14.37 4.56
N PHE A 53 -16.92 15.33 4.78
CA PHE A 53 -15.77 15.58 3.90
C PHE A 53 -14.85 14.34 3.77
N CYS A 54 -14.84 13.46 4.76
CA CYS A 54 -14.12 12.19 4.69
C CYS A 54 -14.58 11.29 3.53
N HIS A 55 -15.88 11.32 3.13
CA HIS A 55 -16.36 10.62 1.94
C HIS A 55 -15.74 11.20 0.66
N MET A 56 -15.66 12.53 0.58
CA MET A 56 -15.07 13.21 -0.58
C MET A 56 -13.55 13.00 -0.65
N GLY A 57 -12.89 12.89 0.49
CA GLY A 57 -11.48 12.58 0.60
C GLY A 57 -11.13 11.12 0.29
N CYS A 58 -12.10 10.21 0.35
CA CYS A 58 -11.93 8.81 0.01
C CYS A 58 -12.19 8.58 -1.49
N PRO A 59 -11.19 8.13 -2.28
CA PRO A 59 -11.41 7.84 -3.71
C PRO A 59 -12.46 6.74 -3.97
N LEU A 60 -12.72 5.87 -3.00
CA LEU A 60 -13.75 4.82 -3.07
C LEU A 60 -15.14 5.34 -2.64
N GLY A 61 -15.21 6.52 -2.03
CA GLY A 61 -16.45 7.06 -1.49
C GLY A 61 -17.01 6.24 -0.32
N ASN A 62 -16.14 5.72 0.55
CA ASN A 62 -16.54 4.91 1.71
C ASN A 62 -17.53 5.67 2.60
N VAL A 63 -18.57 4.96 3.06
CA VAL A 63 -19.62 5.48 3.94
C VAL A 63 -19.13 5.50 5.39
N ILE A 64 -18.21 6.42 5.66
CA ILE A 64 -17.34 6.43 6.85
C ILE A 64 -18.10 6.67 8.16
N PRO A 65 -19.00 7.66 8.30
CA PRO A 65 -19.71 7.86 9.55
C PRO A 65 -20.54 6.65 10.01
N GLU A 66 -21.18 5.95 9.07
CA GLU A 66 -22.04 4.81 9.39
C GLU A 66 -21.23 3.62 9.91
N PHE A 67 -20.13 3.27 9.28
CA PHE A 67 -19.34 2.16 9.82
C PHE A 67 -18.66 2.53 11.15
N ASN A 68 -18.23 3.78 11.35
CA ASN A 68 -17.71 4.26 12.63
C ASN A 68 -18.79 4.18 13.72
N HIS A 69 -20.04 4.55 13.40
CA HIS A 69 -21.15 4.41 14.33
C HIS A 69 -21.36 2.96 14.76
N HIS A 70 -21.36 2.04 13.80
CA HIS A 70 -21.54 0.62 14.10
C HIS A 70 -20.37 0.05 14.92
N VAL A 71 -19.13 0.46 14.65
CA VAL A 71 -17.97 0.08 15.47
C VAL A 71 -18.14 0.60 16.90
N TYR A 72 -18.48 1.88 17.07
CA TYR A 72 -18.76 2.46 18.39
C TYR A 72 -19.82 1.67 19.16
N LYS A 73 -20.84 1.13 18.50
CA LYS A 73 -21.90 0.31 19.09
C LYS A 73 -21.52 -1.16 19.28
N GLY A 74 -20.35 -1.61 18.85
CA GLY A 74 -19.95 -3.02 18.84
C GLY A 74 -20.72 -3.87 17.81
N GLU A 75 -21.38 -3.24 16.84
CA GLU A 75 -22.16 -3.88 15.78
C GLU A 75 -21.28 -4.21 14.57
N TRP A 76 -20.25 -5.02 14.77
CA TRP A 76 -19.17 -5.28 13.80
C TRP A 76 -19.63 -5.81 12.46
N GLU A 77 -20.61 -6.74 12.43
CA GLU A 77 -21.13 -7.29 11.17
C GLU A 77 -21.87 -6.21 10.35
N LYS A 78 -22.57 -5.28 11.02
CA LYS A 78 -23.21 -4.14 10.34
C LYS A 78 -22.13 -3.17 9.80
N ALA A 79 -21.09 -2.89 10.59
CA ALA A 79 -19.98 -2.07 10.14
C ALA A 79 -19.32 -2.67 8.88
N LEU A 80 -19.08 -3.98 8.88
CA LEU A 80 -18.54 -4.70 7.73
C LEU A 80 -19.44 -4.59 6.50
N LYS A 81 -20.75 -4.77 6.65
CA LYS A 81 -21.70 -4.67 5.55
C LYS A 81 -21.67 -3.29 4.90
N VAL A 82 -21.61 -2.23 5.71
CA VAL A 82 -21.50 -0.85 5.22
C VAL A 82 -20.16 -0.68 4.49
N LEU A 83 -19.06 -1.09 5.07
CA LEU A 83 -17.71 -0.94 4.49
C LEU A 83 -17.58 -1.69 3.16
N LEU A 84 -18.05 -2.93 3.07
CA LEU A 84 -18.00 -3.74 1.85
C LEU A 84 -18.92 -3.24 0.73
N SER A 85 -19.84 -2.32 1.02
CA SER A 85 -20.71 -1.73 -0.02
C SER A 85 -19.95 -0.84 -1.01
N THR A 86 -18.81 -0.30 -0.59
CA THR A 86 -17.97 0.61 -1.39
C THR A 86 -16.53 0.13 -1.55
N ASN A 87 -16.01 -0.68 -0.62
CA ASN A 87 -14.63 -1.13 -0.59
C ASN A 87 -14.54 -2.66 -0.75
N ASN A 88 -13.96 -3.13 -1.85
CA ASN A 88 -13.79 -4.56 -2.10
C ASN A 88 -12.81 -5.22 -1.11
N PHE A 89 -11.77 -4.48 -0.70
CA PHE A 89 -10.62 -5.04 0.02
C PHE A 89 -10.19 -4.15 1.20
N PRO A 90 -11.04 -3.98 2.21
CA PRO A 90 -10.70 -3.13 3.37
C PRO A 90 -9.51 -3.66 4.18
N GLU A 91 -9.18 -4.94 4.07
CA GLU A 91 -7.99 -5.52 4.66
C GLU A 91 -6.69 -5.00 4.02
N PHE A 92 -6.72 -4.57 2.75
CA PHE A 92 -5.57 -3.94 2.10
C PHE A 92 -5.53 -2.45 2.40
N THR A 93 -6.65 -1.74 2.15
CA THR A 93 -6.70 -0.28 2.37
C THR A 93 -6.46 0.08 3.82
N GLY A 94 -6.96 -0.69 4.76
CA GLY A 94 -6.75 -0.47 6.20
C GLY A 94 -5.31 -0.71 6.69
N ARG A 95 -4.40 -1.15 5.80
CA ARG A 95 -2.97 -1.37 6.10
C ARG A 95 -2.02 -0.45 5.33
N ILE A 96 -2.40 -0.07 4.12
CA ILE A 96 -1.47 0.58 3.18
C ILE A 96 -2.01 1.83 2.50
N CYS A 97 -3.27 2.21 2.75
CA CYS A 97 -3.83 3.45 2.24
C CYS A 97 -3.18 4.64 2.96
N PRO A 98 -2.80 5.72 2.26
CA PRO A 98 -2.33 6.93 2.93
C PRO A 98 -3.42 7.67 3.71
N ALA A 99 -4.65 7.16 3.72
CA ALA A 99 -5.82 7.66 4.44
C ALA A 99 -6.17 9.13 4.14
N PRO A 100 -6.40 9.52 2.87
CA PRO A 100 -6.79 10.89 2.54
C PRO A 100 -8.13 11.28 3.17
N CYS A 101 -8.97 10.32 3.54
CA CYS A 101 -10.18 10.52 4.32
C CYS A 101 -9.91 11.09 5.73
N GLU A 102 -8.82 10.70 6.38
CA GLU A 102 -8.39 11.27 7.65
C GLU A 102 -7.93 12.72 7.48
N ALA A 103 -7.18 13.01 6.42
CA ALA A 103 -6.71 14.35 6.11
C ALA A 103 -7.87 15.33 5.81
N SER A 104 -8.99 14.83 5.27
CA SER A 104 -10.22 15.61 4.99
C SER A 104 -11.28 15.50 6.10
N CYS A 105 -11.02 14.75 7.17
CA CYS A 105 -11.90 14.72 8.34
C CYS A 105 -12.09 16.13 8.91
N VAL A 106 -13.32 16.51 9.24
CA VAL A 106 -13.63 17.83 9.80
C VAL A 106 -12.85 18.09 11.11
N LEU A 107 -12.63 17.04 11.91
CA LEU A 107 -11.79 17.16 13.11
C LEU A 107 -10.36 17.63 12.80
N SER A 108 -9.80 17.28 11.63
CA SER A 108 -8.42 17.65 11.28
C SER A 108 -8.21 19.15 11.01
N ILE A 109 -9.27 19.98 11.11
CA ILE A 109 -9.16 21.44 11.03
C ILE A 109 -8.43 22.01 12.28
N ASN A 110 -8.78 21.50 13.46
CA ASN A 110 -8.31 22.02 14.74
C ASN A 110 -8.06 20.93 15.80
N SER A 111 -8.09 19.65 15.43
CA SER A 111 -7.87 18.51 16.30
C SER A 111 -7.33 17.33 15.48
N ASP A 112 -7.03 16.22 16.13
CA ASP A 112 -6.67 14.98 15.44
C ASP A 112 -7.88 14.32 14.76
N PRO A 113 -7.76 13.84 13.52
CA PRO A 113 -8.83 13.15 12.82
C PRO A 113 -9.23 11.83 13.49
N VAL A 114 -10.36 11.29 13.08
CA VAL A 114 -10.73 9.90 13.41
C VAL A 114 -9.73 8.94 12.76
N THR A 115 -9.40 7.85 13.45
CA THR A 115 -8.48 6.78 12.98
C THR A 115 -9.17 5.86 11.98
N ILE A 116 -9.58 6.41 10.83
CA ILE A 116 -10.47 5.74 9.87
C ILE A 116 -9.82 4.50 9.28
N GLU A 117 -8.54 4.62 8.88
CA GLU A 117 -7.78 3.52 8.28
C GLU A 117 -7.70 2.29 9.20
N TYR A 118 -7.34 2.51 10.46
CA TYR A 118 -7.23 1.41 11.43
C TYR A 118 -8.59 0.79 11.78
N ILE A 119 -9.65 1.60 11.78
CA ILE A 119 -11.02 1.10 11.96
C ILE A 119 -11.42 0.19 10.79
N GLU A 120 -11.12 0.56 9.54
CA GLU A 120 -11.35 -0.30 8.36
C GLU A 120 -10.60 -1.64 8.49
N LYS A 121 -9.33 -1.59 8.92
CA LYS A 121 -8.53 -2.78 9.19
C LYS A 121 -9.21 -3.70 10.21
N GLU A 122 -9.61 -3.15 11.35
CA GLU A 122 -10.24 -3.93 12.42
C GLU A 122 -11.57 -4.55 11.98
N ILE A 123 -12.41 -3.81 11.25
CA ILE A 123 -13.67 -4.33 10.70
C ILE A 123 -13.40 -5.52 9.79
N SER A 124 -12.43 -5.39 8.88
CA SER A 124 -12.14 -6.43 7.89
C SER A 124 -11.50 -7.68 8.51
N ASP A 125 -10.52 -7.50 9.41
CA ASP A 125 -9.85 -8.63 10.07
C ASP A 125 -10.82 -9.45 10.91
N ARG A 126 -11.71 -8.77 11.69
CA ARG A 126 -12.81 -9.45 12.40
C ARG A 126 -13.77 -10.14 11.45
N GLY A 127 -14.09 -9.52 10.31
CA GLY A 127 -14.95 -10.12 9.29
C GLY A 127 -14.43 -11.46 8.78
N PHE A 128 -13.11 -11.58 8.59
CA PHE A 128 -12.48 -12.84 8.22
C PHE A 128 -12.45 -13.84 9.38
N GLU A 129 -12.08 -13.42 10.56
CA GLU A 129 -11.97 -14.28 11.76
C GLU A 129 -13.32 -14.88 12.16
N GLN A 130 -14.38 -14.10 12.09
CA GLN A 130 -15.74 -14.54 12.42
C GLN A 130 -16.43 -15.27 11.26
N GLY A 131 -15.77 -15.37 10.08
CA GLY A 131 -16.34 -16.01 8.91
C GLY A 131 -17.51 -15.24 8.27
N TRP A 132 -17.64 -13.94 8.53
CA TRP A 132 -18.64 -13.09 7.87
C TRP A 132 -18.24 -12.76 6.43
N ILE A 133 -16.93 -12.60 6.17
CA ILE A 133 -16.41 -12.51 4.80
C ILE A 133 -16.26 -13.93 4.27
N LYS A 134 -17.16 -14.28 3.36
CA LYS A 134 -17.25 -15.60 2.73
C LYS A 134 -17.38 -15.47 1.23
N PRO A 135 -17.09 -16.53 0.45
CA PRO A 135 -17.28 -16.52 -0.99
C PRO A 135 -18.75 -16.24 -1.36
N GLU A 136 -18.96 -15.33 -2.31
CA GLU A 136 -20.26 -14.94 -2.85
C GLU A 136 -20.30 -15.18 -4.36
N PRO A 137 -20.39 -16.45 -4.81
CA PRO A 137 -20.49 -16.73 -6.24
C PRO A 137 -21.80 -16.19 -6.81
N PRO A 138 -21.80 -15.67 -8.05
CA PRO A 138 -23.01 -15.13 -8.66
C PRO A 138 -24.06 -16.23 -8.85
N THR A 139 -25.31 -15.91 -8.58
CA THR A 139 -26.46 -16.83 -8.72
C THR A 139 -26.80 -17.13 -10.17
N THR A 140 -26.45 -16.23 -11.08
CA THR A 140 -26.71 -16.37 -12.53
C THR A 140 -25.45 -15.99 -13.31
N ARG A 141 -25.27 -16.65 -14.47
CA ARG A 141 -24.17 -16.36 -15.38
C ARG A 141 -24.70 -15.72 -16.67
N THR A 142 -24.03 -14.66 -17.13
CA THR A 142 -24.38 -13.96 -18.37
C THR A 142 -23.95 -14.68 -19.64
N GLY A 143 -23.10 -15.71 -19.52
CA GLY A 143 -22.44 -16.38 -20.65
C GLY A 143 -21.27 -15.61 -21.24
N LYS A 144 -21.02 -14.35 -20.80
CA LYS A 144 -19.90 -13.51 -21.26
C LYS A 144 -18.60 -13.85 -20.54
N LYS A 145 -17.51 -13.83 -21.31
CA LYS A 145 -16.14 -14.06 -20.83
C LYS A 145 -15.38 -12.75 -20.81
N VAL A 146 -14.77 -12.41 -19.69
CA VAL A 146 -13.97 -11.19 -19.54
C VAL A 146 -12.56 -11.55 -19.11
N ALA A 147 -11.57 -11.01 -19.82
CA ALA A 147 -10.17 -11.05 -19.39
C ALA A 147 -9.84 -9.79 -18.59
N VAL A 148 -9.20 -9.96 -17.44
CA VAL A 148 -8.57 -8.87 -16.68
C VAL A 148 -7.06 -9.06 -16.79
N VAL A 149 -6.38 -8.11 -17.39
CA VAL A 149 -4.92 -8.16 -17.62
C VAL A 149 -4.21 -7.42 -16.51
N GLY A 150 -3.55 -8.17 -15.61
CA GLY A 150 -2.92 -7.70 -14.40
C GLY A 150 -3.72 -8.03 -13.15
N SER A 151 -3.04 -8.52 -12.12
CA SER A 151 -3.64 -8.96 -10.85
C SER A 151 -3.38 -8.03 -9.68
N GLY A 152 -2.94 -6.80 -9.93
CA GLY A 152 -2.81 -5.78 -8.89
C GLY A 152 -4.17 -5.43 -8.26
N PRO A 153 -4.23 -4.56 -7.23
CA PRO A 153 -5.47 -4.25 -6.51
C PRO A 153 -6.61 -3.80 -7.43
N SER A 154 -6.32 -3.02 -8.47
CA SER A 154 -7.33 -2.59 -9.45
C SER A 154 -7.88 -3.76 -10.27
N GLY A 155 -7.00 -4.69 -10.68
CA GLY A 155 -7.40 -5.90 -11.41
C GLY A 155 -8.23 -6.85 -10.56
N LEU A 156 -7.83 -7.06 -9.31
CA LEU A 156 -8.60 -7.87 -8.37
C LEU A 156 -9.99 -7.26 -8.11
N ALA A 157 -10.08 -5.94 -7.92
CA ALA A 157 -11.38 -5.28 -7.70
C ALA A 157 -12.28 -5.37 -8.93
N ALA A 158 -11.74 -5.11 -10.13
CA ALA A 158 -12.48 -5.27 -11.38
C ALA A 158 -12.96 -6.73 -11.57
N ALA A 159 -12.07 -7.70 -11.34
CA ALA A 159 -12.40 -9.12 -11.46
C ALA A 159 -13.53 -9.53 -10.51
N GLN A 160 -13.50 -9.09 -9.26
CA GLN A 160 -14.53 -9.41 -8.28
C GLN A 160 -15.88 -8.81 -8.69
N GLN A 161 -15.91 -7.52 -9.06
CA GLN A 161 -17.16 -6.85 -9.46
C GLN A 161 -17.74 -7.46 -10.75
N LEU A 162 -16.92 -7.73 -11.76
CA LEU A 162 -17.36 -8.37 -13.00
C LEU A 162 -17.87 -9.80 -12.76
N ASN A 163 -17.21 -10.56 -11.87
CA ASN A 163 -17.68 -11.89 -11.49
C ASN A 163 -19.03 -11.83 -10.75
N ARG A 164 -19.18 -10.92 -9.80
CA ARG A 164 -20.46 -10.68 -9.08
C ARG A 164 -21.59 -10.26 -10.02
N ALA A 165 -21.27 -9.52 -11.09
CA ALA A 165 -22.22 -9.20 -12.16
C ALA A 165 -22.58 -10.42 -13.05
N GLY A 166 -22.01 -11.60 -12.79
CA GLY A 166 -22.33 -12.85 -13.47
C GLY A 166 -21.45 -13.18 -14.68
N HIS A 167 -20.42 -12.41 -14.97
CA HIS A 167 -19.49 -12.73 -16.05
C HIS A 167 -18.52 -13.87 -15.66
N LYS A 168 -18.03 -14.63 -16.64
CA LYS A 168 -16.91 -15.55 -16.43
C LYS A 168 -15.62 -14.75 -16.55
N VAL A 169 -14.90 -14.60 -15.43
CA VAL A 169 -13.70 -13.77 -15.38
C VAL A 169 -12.45 -14.62 -15.30
N THR A 170 -11.46 -14.30 -16.14
CA THR A 170 -10.09 -14.83 -16.06
C THR A 170 -9.14 -13.66 -15.84
N VAL A 171 -8.34 -13.72 -14.80
CA VAL A 171 -7.26 -12.77 -14.52
C VAL A 171 -5.96 -13.33 -15.09
N LEU A 172 -5.29 -12.56 -15.95
CA LEU A 172 -4.02 -12.90 -16.58
C LEU A 172 -2.90 -12.09 -15.91
N GLU A 173 -2.00 -12.78 -15.24
CA GLU A 173 -0.88 -12.17 -14.53
C GLU A 173 0.45 -12.65 -15.09
N ARG A 174 1.35 -11.70 -15.41
CA ARG A 174 2.67 -12.02 -15.96
C ARG A 174 3.64 -12.59 -14.93
N ALA A 175 3.48 -12.20 -13.65
CA ALA A 175 4.32 -12.70 -12.57
C ALA A 175 3.89 -14.11 -12.12
N ASP A 176 4.70 -14.68 -11.25
CA ASP A 176 4.51 -15.99 -10.61
C ASP A 176 3.48 -15.97 -9.46
N TYR A 177 3.11 -14.78 -8.98
CA TYR A 177 2.15 -14.57 -7.88
C TYR A 177 1.02 -13.63 -8.30
N ILE A 178 -0.19 -13.90 -7.79
CA ILE A 178 -1.35 -13.02 -7.90
C ILE A 178 -1.29 -11.94 -6.82
N GLY A 179 -1.59 -10.68 -7.18
CA GLY A 179 -1.64 -9.56 -6.25
C GLY A 179 -0.82 -8.34 -6.70
N GLY A 180 0.01 -8.47 -7.72
CA GLY A 180 0.85 -7.36 -8.20
C GLY A 180 1.73 -6.80 -7.10
N LEU A 181 1.69 -5.46 -6.87
CA LEU A 181 2.49 -4.82 -5.82
C LEU A 181 2.08 -5.22 -4.40
N LEU A 182 0.86 -5.66 -4.16
CA LEU A 182 0.45 -6.19 -2.85
C LEU A 182 1.29 -7.41 -2.46
N MET A 183 1.69 -8.19 -3.44
CA MET A 183 2.45 -9.42 -3.24
C MET A 183 3.95 -9.24 -3.41
N LEU A 184 4.37 -8.50 -4.44
CA LEU A 184 5.78 -8.42 -4.85
C LEU A 184 6.44 -7.05 -4.57
N GLY A 185 5.67 -5.98 -4.33
CA GLY A 185 6.21 -4.65 -4.06
C GLY A 185 6.26 -4.32 -2.58
N ILE A 186 5.10 -4.32 -1.93
CA ILE A 186 4.94 -3.94 -0.52
C ILE A 186 5.59 -4.99 0.39
N PRO A 187 6.44 -4.61 1.37
CA PRO A 187 7.03 -5.56 2.30
C PRO A 187 6.00 -6.19 3.26
N ASP A 188 6.29 -7.41 3.74
CA ASP A 188 5.43 -8.14 4.68
C ASP A 188 5.19 -7.38 5.98
N PHE A 189 6.15 -6.60 6.45
CA PHE A 189 6.01 -5.79 7.66
C PHE A 189 4.99 -4.64 7.54
N LYS A 190 4.51 -4.32 6.33
CA LYS A 190 3.36 -3.44 6.08
C LYS A 190 2.09 -4.21 5.72
N LEU A 191 2.23 -5.31 4.99
CA LEU A 191 1.12 -6.14 4.54
C LEU A 191 1.57 -7.60 4.48
N ASP A 192 1.15 -8.38 5.47
CA ASP A 192 1.40 -9.82 5.51
C ASP A 192 0.77 -10.52 4.28
N LYS A 193 1.56 -11.35 3.61
CA LYS A 193 1.11 -12.01 2.37
C LYS A 193 0.01 -13.04 2.59
N THR A 194 -0.19 -13.51 3.80
CA THR A 194 -1.34 -14.37 4.13
C THR A 194 -2.66 -13.63 3.94
N VAL A 195 -2.69 -12.30 4.19
CA VAL A 195 -3.86 -11.44 3.95
C VAL A 195 -4.20 -11.40 2.46
N VAL A 196 -3.20 -11.28 1.59
CA VAL A 196 -3.39 -11.30 0.14
C VAL A 196 -3.84 -12.68 -0.33
N LYS A 197 -3.15 -13.74 0.11
CA LYS A 197 -3.46 -15.13 -0.27
C LYS A 197 -4.88 -15.54 0.14
N ARG A 198 -5.34 -15.18 1.37
CA ARG A 198 -6.70 -15.50 1.80
C ARG A 198 -7.77 -14.83 0.93
N ARG A 199 -7.54 -13.60 0.46
CA ARG A 199 -8.45 -12.89 -0.44
C ARG A 199 -8.49 -13.54 -1.81
N VAL A 200 -7.35 -13.87 -2.39
CA VAL A 200 -7.26 -14.56 -3.68
C VAL A 200 -7.99 -15.90 -3.62
N ALA A 201 -7.74 -16.71 -2.58
CA ALA A 201 -8.42 -17.99 -2.38
C ALA A 201 -9.95 -17.86 -2.21
N LEU A 202 -10.42 -16.76 -1.62
CA LEU A 202 -11.85 -16.45 -1.55
C LEU A 202 -12.41 -16.16 -2.95
N MET A 203 -11.72 -15.35 -3.74
CA MET A 203 -12.13 -14.99 -5.10
C MET A 203 -12.13 -16.20 -6.05
N GLU A 204 -11.19 -17.13 -5.88
CA GLU A 204 -11.20 -18.43 -6.61
C GLU A 204 -12.47 -19.23 -6.28
N LYS A 205 -12.87 -19.28 -5.01
CA LYS A 205 -14.13 -19.93 -4.59
C LYS A 205 -15.38 -19.21 -5.12
N GLU A 206 -15.30 -17.92 -5.43
CA GLU A 206 -16.34 -17.16 -6.12
C GLU A 206 -16.44 -17.51 -7.62
N GLY A 207 -15.43 -18.22 -8.15
CA GLY A 207 -15.39 -18.70 -9.53
C GLY A 207 -14.58 -17.84 -10.50
N ILE A 208 -13.67 -17.01 -9.98
CA ILE A 208 -12.68 -16.28 -10.76
C ILE A 208 -11.50 -17.21 -11.07
N GLU A 209 -11.10 -17.25 -12.32
CA GLU A 209 -9.93 -18.01 -12.77
C GLU A 209 -8.69 -17.11 -12.77
N PHE A 210 -7.60 -17.57 -12.15
CA PHE A 210 -6.31 -16.88 -12.15
C PHE A 210 -5.28 -17.67 -12.96
N LYS A 211 -4.54 -16.98 -13.82
CA LYS A 211 -3.44 -17.55 -14.64
C LYS A 211 -2.18 -16.72 -14.45
N THR A 212 -1.19 -17.29 -13.79
CA THR A 212 0.15 -16.71 -13.64
C THR A 212 1.07 -17.07 -14.81
N GLY A 213 2.16 -16.33 -14.97
CA GLY A 213 3.11 -16.54 -16.08
C GLY A 213 2.57 -16.14 -17.45
N VAL A 214 1.44 -15.43 -17.51
CA VAL A 214 0.79 -15.00 -18.76
C VAL A 214 1.08 -13.52 -19.01
N ASN A 215 2.05 -13.25 -19.87
CA ASN A 215 2.43 -11.89 -20.27
C ASN A 215 1.80 -11.56 -21.63
N VAL A 216 0.68 -10.83 -21.61
CA VAL A 216 -0.07 -10.45 -22.81
C VAL A 216 0.80 -9.54 -23.70
N GLY A 217 0.86 -9.87 -24.98
CA GLY A 217 1.73 -9.21 -25.96
C GLY A 217 3.14 -9.80 -26.06
N VAL A 218 3.50 -10.75 -25.17
CA VAL A 218 4.81 -11.42 -25.17
C VAL A 218 4.65 -12.92 -25.39
N ASN A 219 4.08 -13.65 -24.42
CA ASN A 219 3.86 -15.10 -24.52
C ASN A 219 2.38 -15.50 -24.68
N PHE A 220 1.48 -14.51 -24.66
CA PHE A 220 0.06 -14.66 -24.97
C PHE A 220 -0.33 -13.54 -25.95
N SER A 221 -0.71 -13.90 -27.17
CA SER A 221 -0.91 -12.93 -28.24
C SER A 221 -2.18 -12.09 -28.04
N VAL A 222 -2.14 -10.84 -28.51
CA VAL A 222 -3.32 -9.95 -28.50
C VAL A 222 -4.46 -10.53 -29.36
N THR A 223 -4.14 -11.21 -30.48
CA THR A 223 -5.14 -11.86 -31.34
C THR A 223 -5.85 -12.99 -30.58
N GLU A 224 -5.12 -13.80 -29.85
CA GLU A 224 -5.68 -14.86 -29.00
C GLU A 224 -6.54 -14.28 -27.87
N LEU A 225 -6.10 -13.18 -27.25
CA LEU A 225 -6.86 -12.47 -26.23
C LEU A 225 -8.21 -12.00 -26.78
N LEU A 226 -8.20 -11.33 -27.93
CA LEU A 226 -9.40 -10.82 -28.60
C LEU A 226 -10.33 -11.93 -29.10
N GLY A 227 -9.78 -13.10 -29.47
CA GLY A 227 -10.57 -14.24 -29.94
C GLY A 227 -11.24 -15.05 -28.82
N ASN A 228 -10.69 -15.03 -27.61
CA ASN A 228 -11.15 -15.89 -26.51
C ASN A 228 -12.10 -15.20 -25.53
N TYR A 229 -12.15 -13.86 -25.51
CA TYR A 229 -12.92 -13.07 -24.54
C TYR A 229 -13.84 -12.06 -25.24
N ASP A 230 -15.02 -11.85 -24.67
CA ASP A 230 -16.01 -10.87 -25.12
C ASP A 230 -15.62 -9.42 -24.75
N ALA A 231 -14.85 -9.26 -23.68
CA ALA A 231 -14.34 -7.96 -23.22
C ALA A 231 -12.99 -8.10 -22.49
N ILE A 232 -12.22 -7.04 -22.48
CA ILE A 232 -10.89 -6.99 -21.87
C ILE A 232 -10.82 -5.77 -20.96
N CYS A 233 -10.36 -5.96 -19.72
CA CYS A 233 -10.07 -4.92 -18.75
C CYS A 233 -8.55 -4.84 -18.55
N LEU A 234 -7.93 -3.70 -18.91
CA LEU A 234 -6.50 -3.50 -18.77
C LEU A 234 -6.18 -2.86 -17.41
N THR A 235 -5.45 -3.58 -16.57
CA THR A 235 -5.06 -3.20 -15.21
C THR A 235 -3.58 -3.50 -14.96
N GLY A 236 -2.74 -3.29 -15.99
CA GLY A 236 -1.32 -3.68 -16.02
C GLY A 236 -0.41 -2.95 -15.04
N GLY A 237 -0.90 -1.90 -14.37
CA GLY A 237 -0.12 -1.08 -13.46
C GLY A 237 0.91 -0.21 -14.18
N SER A 238 1.80 0.43 -13.40
CA SER A 238 2.94 1.20 -13.88
C SER A 238 4.23 0.52 -13.41
N THR A 239 4.86 -0.22 -14.31
CA THR A 239 6.00 -1.10 -13.99
C THR A 239 7.31 -0.66 -14.59
N GLU A 240 7.28 0.35 -15.47
CA GLU A 240 8.47 1.00 -15.98
C GLU A 240 8.96 2.01 -14.94
N ALA A 241 10.15 1.76 -14.41
CA ALA A 241 10.75 2.63 -13.41
C ALA A 241 11.22 3.94 -14.05
N ARG A 242 11.09 5.05 -13.33
CA ARG A 242 11.81 6.28 -13.68
C ARG A 242 13.28 6.04 -13.42
N ASP A 243 14.07 6.08 -14.48
CA ASP A 243 15.51 5.93 -14.36
C ASP A 243 16.20 7.25 -14.02
N LEU A 244 17.44 7.13 -13.54
CA LEU A 244 18.34 8.25 -13.29
C LEU A 244 19.55 8.13 -14.23
N PRO A 245 19.47 8.69 -15.46
CA PRO A 245 20.50 8.51 -16.50
C PRO A 245 21.70 9.42 -16.25
N VAL A 246 22.48 9.08 -15.22
CA VAL A 246 23.73 9.76 -14.85
C VAL A 246 24.92 8.85 -15.10
N PRO A 247 26.16 9.40 -15.26
CA PRO A 247 27.36 8.60 -15.42
C PRO A 247 27.52 7.56 -14.32
N GLY A 248 27.83 6.31 -14.67
CA GLY A 248 28.03 5.18 -13.75
C GLY A 248 26.73 4.51 -13.31
N ARG A 249 25.60 4.81 -13.97
CA ARG A 249 24.29 4.17 -13.70
C ARG A 249 24.31 2.66 -13.89
N ASP A 250 25.17 2.17 -14.74
CA ASP A 250 25.37 0.78 -15.15
C ASP A 250 26.30 -0.02 -14.23
N LEU A 251 26.88 0.60 -13.20
CA LEU A 251 27.72 -0.10 -12.21
C LEU A 251 26.90 -1.13 -11.41
N ASP A 252 27.49 -2.29 -11.19
CA ASP A 252 26.96 -3.29 -10.27
C ASP A 252 26.84 -2.70 -8.86
N GLY A 253 25.65 -2.83 -8.25
CA GLY A 253 25.27 -2.21 -6.98
C GLY A 253 24.32 -1.02 -7.13
N VAL A 254 23.95 -0.62 -8.37
CA VAL A 254 22.92 0.39 -8.64
C VAL A 254 21.65 -0.32 -9.13
N HIS A 255 20.67 -0.45 -8.27
CA HIS A 255 19.46 -1.26 -8.50
C HIS A 255 18.19 -0.42 -8.48
N PHE A 256 17.16 -0.84 -9.21
CA PHE A 256 15.81 -0.35 -9.01
C PHE A 256 15.16 -0.97 -7.77
N ALA A 257 14.31 -0.20 -7.09
CA ALA A 257 13.50 -0.70 -5.99
C ALA A 257 12.64 -1.92 -6.39
N MET A 258 12.15 -1.94 -7.64
CA MET A 258 11.35 -3.04 -8.19
C MET A 258 12.18 -4.25 -8.68
N GLU A 259 13.49 -4.23 -8.49
CA GLU A 259 14.36 -5.41 -8.53
C GLU A 259 14.63 -5.94 -7.11
N TYR A 260 14.85 -5.03 -6.17
CA TYR A 260 15.19 -5.31 -4.78
C TYR A 260 14.02 -5.86 -3.95
N LEU A 261 12.90 -5.13 -3.91
CA LEU A 261 11.74 -5.51 -3.09
C LEU A 261 11.10 -6.84 -3.50
N PRO A 262 10.88 -7.12 -4.81
CA PRO A 262 10.33 -8.41 -5.22
C PRO A 262 11.22 -9.60 -4.88
N GLN A 263 12.54 -9.45 -4.90
CA GLN A 263 13.45 -10.52 -4.48
C GLN A 263 13.26 -10.84 -3.00
N GLN A 264 13.21 -9.80 -2.15
CA GLN A 264 12.99 -10.02 -0.72
C GLN A 264 11.63 -10.65 -0.43
N ASN A 265 10.58 -10.17 -1.09
CA ASN A 265 9.25 -10.75 -0.91
C ASN A 265 9.18 -12.22 -1.37
N ARG A 266 9.91 -12.59 -2.44
CA ARG A 266 10.03 -14.00 -2.87
C ARG A 266 10.80 -14.85 -1.86
N ARG A 267 11.90 -14.32 -1.28
CA ARG A 267 12.64 -15.03 -0.20
C ARG A 267 11.72 -15.39 0.96
N LEU A 268 10.86 -14.48 1.38
CA LEU A 268 9.88 -14.74 2.43
C LEU A 268 8.81 -15.78 2.03
N GLN A 269 8.65 -16.03 0.72
CA GLN A 269 7.80 -17.10 0.19
C GLN A 269 8.59 -18.40 -0.08
N GLY A 270 9.86 -18.49 0.30
CA GLY A 270 10.69 -19.68 0.14
C GLY A 270 11.37 -19.80 -1.23
N VAL A 271 11.43 -18.70 -1.99
CA VAL A 271 12.09 -18.67 -3.32
C VAL A 271 13.30 -17.76 -3.26
N ASP A 272 14.48 -18.36 -3.19
CA ASP A 272 15.73 -17.60 -3.22
C ASP A 272 16.15 -17.30 -4.67
N PRO A 273 16.70 -16.09 -4.92
CA PRO A 273 17.32 -15.78 -6.20
C PRO A 273 18.61 -16.59 -6.37
N ASN A 274 19.06 -16.77 -7.62
CA ASN A 274 20.39 -17.30 -7.87
C ASN A 274 21.44 -16.41 -7.20
N ALA A 275 22.52 -17.01 -6.71
CA ALA A 275 23.55 -16.29 -5.95
C ALA A 275 24.17 -15.10 -6.71
N ASN A 276 24.26 -15.19 -8.05
CA ASN A 276 24.80 -14.11 -8.89
C ASN A 276 23.81 -12.95 -9.10
N ASP A 277 22.50 -13.18 -8.89
CA ASP A 277 21.42 -12.20 -9.11
C ASP A 277 20.91 -11.64 -7.78
N ALA A 278 21.46 -12.10 -6.65
CA ALA A 278 20.99 -11.77 -5.32
C ALA A 278 21.36 -10.33 -4.92
N ILE A 279 20.35 -9.48 -4.75
CA ILE A 279 20.51 -8.15 -4.19
C ILE A 279 20.32 -8.26 -2.67
N THR A 280 21.31 -7.84 -1.89
CA THR A 280 21.26 -7.82 -0.42
C THR A 280 21.91 -6.57 0.14
N ALA A 281 21.33 -6.05 1.22
CA ALA A 281 21.88 -4.94 2.00
C ALA A 281 22.79 -5.41 3.16
N GLU A 282 22.91 -6.70 3.40
CA GLU A 282 23.68 -7.27 4.52
C GLU A 282 25.13 -6.77 4.53
N GLY A 283 25.55 -6.15 5.64
CA GLY A 283 26.88 -5.59 5.85
C GLY A 283 27.26 -4.45 4.89
N LYS A 284 26.27 -3.84 4.19
CA LYS A 284 26.52 -2.78 3.21
C LYS A 284 26.09 -1.41 3.72
N ARG A 285 26.73 -0.40 3.16
CA ARG A 285 26.28 0.99 3.26
C ARG A 285 25.32 1.27 2.11
N VAL A 286 24.07 1.51 2.44
CA VAL A 286 22.98 1.65 1.47
C VAL A 286 22.61 3.11 1.29
N VAL A 287 22.43 3.54 0.04
CA VAL A 287 21.83 4.84 -0.30
C VAL A 287 20.55 4.61 -1.09
N ILE A 288 19.46 5.18 -0.63
CA ILE A 288 18.15 5.15 -1.28
C ILE A 288 17.89 6.53 -1.89
N LEU A 289 17.60 6.56 -3.19
CA LEU A 289 17.27 7.78 -3.91
C LEU A 289 15.75 7.89 -4.07
N GLY A 290 15.17 8.87 -3.39
CA GLY A 290 13.73 9.14 -3.32
C GLY A 290 13.14 9.03 -1.93
N GLY A 291 12.32 10.02 -1.54
CA GLY A 291 11.71 10.17 -0.21
C GLY A 291 10.30 9.58 -0.06
N GLY A 292 9.75 8.93 -1.10
CA GLY A 292 8.40 8.39 -1.10
C GLY A 292 8.26 7.04 -0.38
N ASP A 293 7.05 6.48 -0.41
CA ASP A 293 6.72 5.21 0.27
C ASP A 293 7.58 4.03 -0.21
N THR A 294 7.89 3.96 -1.51
CA THR A 294 8.80 2.94 -2.05
C THR A 294 10.21 3.04 -1.44
N GLY A 295 10.70 4.28 -1.25
CA GLY A 295 11.98 4.50 -0.57
C GLY A 295 11.94 4.06 0.88
N ALA A 296 10.85 4.34 1.60
CA ALA A 296 10.65 3.87 2.97
C ALA A 296 10.57 2.33 3.05
N ASP A 297 9.99 1.68 2.06
CA ASP A 297 9.94 0.21 1.95
C ASP A 297 11.33 -0.39 1.75
N CYS A 298 12.15 0.23 0.89
CA CYS A 298 13.54 -0.17 0.71
C CYS A 298 14.35 0.05 1.99
N LEU A 299 14.14 1.15 2.72
CA LEU A 299 14.83 1.47 3.98
C LEU A 299 14.53 0.41 5.05
N GLY A 300 13.25 0.12 5.30
CA GLY A 300 12.87 -0.89 6.27
C GLY A 300 13.34 -2.31 5.90
N THR A 301 13.37 -2.60 4.60
CA THR A 301 13.92 -3.88 4.10
C THR A 301 15.44 -3.96 4.31
N ALA A 302 16.17 -2.87 4.04
CA ALA A 302 17.62 -2.83 4.21
C ALA A 302 18.04 -2.99 5.68
N HIS A 303 17.30 -2.38 6.62
CA HIS A 303 17.52 -2.59 8.05
C HIS A 303 17.37 -4.06 8.44
N ARG A 304 16.29 -4.72 7.98
CA ARG A 304 16.03 -6.14 8.27
C ARG A 304 17.03 -7.08 7.64
N GLN A 305 17.65 -6.68 6.54
CA GLN A 305 18.75 -7.43 5.93
C GLN A 305 20.10 -7.20 6.63
N GLY A 306 20.18 -6.32 7.63
CA GLY A 306 21.42 -6.05 8.35
C GLY A 306 22.36 -5.08 7.63
N ALA A 307 21.82 -4.05 6.98
CA ALA A 307 22.64 -2.95 6.46
C ALA A 307 23.43 -2.28 7.58
N GLU A 308 24.70 -1.95 7.30
CA GLU A 308 25.58 -1.23 8.24
C GLU A 308 25.06 0.20 8.50
N ILE A 309 24.66 0.87 7.43
CA ILE A 309 24.03 2.21 7.48
C ILE A 309 23.11 2.39 6.28
N VAL A 310 22.01 3.10 6.47
CA VAL A 310 21.08 3.44 5.40
C VAL A 310 20.91 4.96 5.33
N HIS A 311 21.19 5.54 4.16
CA HIS A 311 20.87 6.92 3.83
C HIS A 311 19.69 6.96 2.86
N GLN A 312 18.80 7.92 3.04
CA GLN A 312 17.73 8.20 2.09
C GLN A 312 17.81 9.66 1.65
N TYR A 313 18.03 9.89 0.37
CA TYR A 313 18.20 11.21 -0.22
C TYR A 313 16.99 11.59 -1.06
N GLU A 314 16.44 12.77 -0.80
CA GLU A 314 15.37 13.35 -1.59
C GLU A 314 15.89 14.58 -2.36
N LEU A 315 15.51 14.67 -3.63
CA LEU A 315 15.86 15.81 -4.49
C LEU A 315 15.13 17.07 -4.06
N LEU A 316 13.87 16.94 -3.64
CA LEU A 316 13.01 18.06 -3.25
C LEU A 316 13.38 18.59 -1.84
N PRO A 317 12.95 19.81 -1.50
CA PRO A 317 13.09 20.33 -0.15
C PRO A 317 12.37 19.48 0.89
N GLU A 318 12.83 19.55 2.12
CA GLU A 318 12.11 18.94 3.24
C GLU A 318 10.72 19.56 3.37
N PRO A 319 9.65 18.72 3.33
CA PRO A 319 8.31 19.23 3.53
C PRO A 319 8.13 19.85 4.92
N PRO A 320 7.25 20.84 5.08
CA PRO A 320 6.97 21.43 6.39
C PRO A 320 6.32 20.40 7.33
N VAL A 321 6.49 20.58 8.63
CA VAL A 321 5.85 19.72 9.64
C VAL A 321 4.34 19.96 9.68
N GLU A 322 3.93 21.21 9.53
CA GLU A 322 2.54 21.64 9.56
C GLU A 322 2.02 21.97 8.16
N ARG A 323 0.70 21.92 7.99
CA ARG A 323 0.01 22.26 6.75
C ARG A 323 0.31 23.72 6.35
N PRO A 324 0.88 23.97 5.17
CA PRO A 324 1.15 25.34 4.73
C PRO A 324 -0.13 26.06 4.28
N GLU A 325 -0.13 27.40 4.36
CA GLU A 325 -1.28 28.25 4.01
C GLU A 325 -1.77 28.07 2.56
N ASN A 326 -0.86 27.82 1.63
CA ASN A 326 -1.17 27.59 0.22
C ASN A 326 -1.72 26.18 -0.08
N ASN A 327 -1.85 25.33 0.94
CA ASN A 327 -2.42 23.98 0.85
C ASN A 327 -3.54 23.81 1.89
N PRO A 328 -4.66 24.55 1.77
CA PRO A 328 -5.71 24.58 2.80
C PRO A 328 -6.46 23.26 2.90
N TRP A 329 -7.01 22.98 4.10
CA TRP A 329 -8.00 21.91 4.27
C TRP A 329 -9.19 22.13 3.30
N PRO A 330 -9.82 21.11 2.69
CA PRO A 330 -9.64 19.66 2.95
C PRO A 330 -8.64 18.97 2.02
N GLN A 331 -7.79 19.71 1.31
CA GLN A 331 -6.81 19.14 0.39
C GLN A 331 -5.86 18.17 1.10
N TRP A 332 -5.27 17.26 0.32
CA TRP A 332 -4.19 16.40 0.82
C TRP A 332 -3.01 17.24 1.30
N PRO A 333 -2.58 17.10 2.56
CA PRO A 333 -1.56 17.98 3.11
C PRO A 333 -0.16 17.64 2.57
N SER A 334 0.54 18.67 2.08
CA SER A 334 1.95 18.59 1.68
C SER A 334 2.85 18.80 2.89
N ILE A 335 2.95 17.78 3.76
CA ILE A 335 3.70 17.81 5.02
C ILE A 335 4.70 16.68 5.10
N LEU A 336 5.69 16.81 5.98
CA LEU A 336 6.63 15.76 6.30
C LEU A 336 5.92 14.55 6.90
N ARG A 337 6.14 13.38 6.29
CA ARG A 337 5.61 12.10 6.79
C ARG A 337 6.73 11.19 7.24
N THR A 338 6.50 10.54 8.37
CA THR A 338 7.40 9.53 8.92
C THR A 338 6.65 8.20 8.95
N SER A 339 7.10 7.24 8.14
CA SER A 339 6.57 5.88 8.16
C SER A 339 7.19 5.07 9.31
N GLY A 340 6.58 3.91 9.62
CA GLY A 340 7.15 3.00 10.60
C GLY A 340 8.59 2.57 10.30
N ALA A 341 8.96 2.47 9.02
CA ALA A 341 10.33 2.15 8.62
C ALA A 341 11.33 3.26 9.01
N HIS A 342 10.95 4.54 8.89
CA HIS A 342 11.81 5.65 9.29
C HIS A 342 12.06 5.72 10.82
N GLU A 343 11.13 5.19 11.62
CA GLU A 343 11.33 5.11 13.08
C GLU A 343 12.38 4.07 13.45
N GLU A 344 12.63 3.11 12.57
CA GLU A 344 13.61 2.03 12.76
C GLU A 344 15.05 2.51 12.54
N GLY A 345 15.23 3.70 11.98
CA GLY A 345 16.54 4.30 11.73
C GLY A 345 16.70 4.85 10.31
N GLY A 346 17.95 5.02 9.93
CA GLY A 346 18.33 5.62 8.66
C GLY A 346 18.47 7.15 8.75
N LEU A 347 19.28 7.69 7.86
CA LEU A 347 19.56 9.13 7.77
C LEU A 347 18.85 9.68 6.54
N ARG A 348 17.85 10.54 6.75
CA ARG A 348 17.14 11.24 5.68
C ARG A 348 17.78 12.61 5.43
N ASP A 349 18.01 12.92 4.16
CA ASP A 349 18.50 14.25 3.75
C ASP A 349 17.77 14.71 2.47
N TYR A 350 17.60 16.01 2.36
CA TYR A 350 16.80 16.67 1.34
C TYR A 350 17.64 17.63 0.52
N ASN A 351 17.12 18.08 -0.63
CA ASN A 351 17.85 18.94 -1.56
C ASN A 351 19.12 18.29 -2.11
N ILE A 352 19.13 16.98 -2.30
CA ILE A 352 20.30 16.25 -2.79
C ILE A 352 20.07 15.81 -4.25
N LEU A 353 20.82 16.43 -5.16
CA LEU A 353 20.87 16.04 -6.56
C LEU A 353 22.02 15.07 -6.79
N THR A 354 21.71 13.86 -7.23
CA THR A 354 22.72 12.88 -7.67
C THR A 354 23.30 13.28 -9.03
N LYS A 355 24.62 13.34 -9.13
CA LYS A 355 25.34 13.73 -10.34
C LYS A 355 25.95 12.55 -11.07
N SER A 356 26.47 11.57 -10.35
CA SER A 356 27.11 10.40 -10.94
C SER A 356 27.37 9.32 -9.89
N PHE A 357 27.68 8.15 -10.37
CA PHE A 357 28.25 7.04 -9.60
C PHE A 357 29.68 6.76 -10.08
N SER A 358 30.53 6.27 -9.21
CA SER A 358 31.87 5.81 -9.59
C SER A 358 32.25 4.57 -8.81
N GLY A 359 33.18 3.81 -9.39
CA GLY A 359 33.66 2.57 -8.80
C GLY A 359 34.81 1.97 -9.60
N THR A 360 35.25 0.80 -9.17
CA THR A 360 36.38 0.06 -9.76
C THR A 360 35.89 -1.30 -10.24
N ASP A 361 36.41 -1.79 -11.34
CA ASP A 361 36.09 -3.11 -11.93
C ASP A 361 34.55 -3.32 -12.13
N GLY A 362 33.85 -2.27 -12.54
CA GLY A 362 32.41 -2.32 -12.79
C GLY A 362 31.53 -2.33 -11.52
N LYS A 363 32.10 -2.19 -10.31
CA LYS A 363 31.37 -2.19 -9.05
C LYS A 363 31.25 -0.81 -8.46
N LEU A 364 30.07 -0.49 -7.90
CA LEU A 364 29.80 0.78 -7.25
C LEU A 364 30.61 0.93 -5.96
N GLU A 365 31.29 2.08 -5.81
CA GLU A 365 31.99 2.47 -4.58
C GLU A 365 31.50 3.81 -4.02
N LYS A 366 31.11 4.75 -4.89
CA LYS A 366 30.75 6.10 -4.50
C LYS A 366 29.56 6.64 -5.28
N LEU A 367 28.70 7.38 -4.57
CA LEU A 367 27.70 8.28 -5.13
C LEU A 367 28.25 9.72 -5.00
N HIS A 368 28.16 10.48 -6.08
CA HIS A 368 28.50 11.90 -6.12
C HIS A 368 27.22 12.72 -6.23
N GLY A 369 26.97 13.53 -5.23
CA GLY A 369 25.82 14.42 -5.16
C GLY A 369 26.21 15.85 -4.87
N VAL A 370 25.29 16.76 -5.10
CA VAL A 370 25.40 18.18 -4.71
C VAL A 370 24.13 18.58 -3.97
N ARG A 371 24.29 19.47 -3.01
CA ARG A 371 23.14 20.13 -2.38
C ARG A 371 22.65 21.22 -3.32
N VAL A 372 21.35 21.26 -3.56
CA VAL A 372 20.69 22.20 -4.46
C VAL A 372 19.81 23.15 -3.67
N GLU A 373 19.61 24.35 -4.22
CA GLU A 373 18.65 25.32 -3.74
C GLU A 373 17.53 25.46 -4.78
N TRP A 374 16.30 25.46 -4.31
CA TRP A 374 15.11 25.58 -5.15
C TRP A 374 14.64 27.03 -5.17
N THR A 375 14.65 27.63 -6.35
CA THR A 375 14.03 28.95 -6.55
C THR A 375 12.62 28.75 -7.13
N PRO A 376 11.62 29.56 -6.70
CA PRO A 376 10.32 29.57 -7.35
C PRO A 376 10.51 29.80 -8.86
N ALA A 377 9.79 29.04 -9.68
CA ALA A 377 9.74 29.35 -11.10
C ALA A 377 9.11 30.74 -11.27
N ASP A 378 9.73 31.59 -12.12
CA ASP A 378 9.09 32.83 -12.57
C ASP A 378 7.76 32.48 -13.24
N THR A 379 6.66 32.93 -12.65
CA THR A 379 5.28 32.68 -13.14
C THR A 379 4.99 33.48 -14.41
#